data_84e388f1f7320c466c98230b3344d5ee
#
_entry.id   84e388f1f7320c466c98230b3344d5ee
#
_cell.length_a   1.000
_cell.length_b   1.000
_cell.length_c   1.000
_cell.angle_alpha   90.00
_cell.angle_beta   90.00
_cell.angle_gamma   90.00
#
_symmetry.space_group_name_H-M   'P 1'
#
loop_
_entity.id
_entity.type
_entity.pdbx_description
1 polymer ?
#
loop_
_entity_poly.entity_id
_entity_poly.type
_entity_poly.pdbx_seq_one_letter_code
_entity_poly.pdbx_strand_id
1 'polypeptide(L)'
;MLDRIRASIPALPPAEQRVAKLLMADPRSFATLPVVELAARSHVSKPTVVRFCRSIGYDGLADFKLKLAGSVNEGVPFVHRAVDDDDKAGDIVVKVIDNAVAAMLRYRNAAAGQSIERAIAALAGAGRGGHRIEFYGVGNSGIVAQDAQHKFFRLGVTSAAVSDGHMQVMSATMLQPGDCAVIISNSGRSRDLLDVAEIARRKGATIIAITASGSPLAREAQHGMQHILLSADHPEDADRYSPMVSRLLHLLIVDILTTGVALRLGSAQLRPLLQEIKKNLRLKRYASPDRGPGGLDQEGDSESNSSTP
;
A
#
# COMPACT_ATOMS: atom_id res chain seq x y z
N MET A 1 -8.83 -17.66 -12.14
CA MET A 1 -7.65 -18.52 -12.40
C MET A 1 -8.04 -19.94 -12.79
N LEU A 2 -8.74 -20.67 -11.94
CA LEU A 2 -9.12 -22.08 -12.16
C LEU A 2 -9.99 -22.28 -13.42
N ASP A 3 -10.92 -21.37 -13.73
CA ASP A 3 -11.76 -21.48 -14.94
C ASP A 3 -10.97 -21.38 -16.24
N ARG A 4 -9.94 -20.52 -16.28
CA ARG A 4 -9.01 -20.43 -17.41
C ARG A 4 -8.21 -21.71 -17.57
N ILE A 5 -7.75 -22.30 -16.48
CA ILE A 5 -7.03 -23.58 -16.48
C ILE A 5 -7.97 -24.69 -16.96
N ARG A 6 -9.20 -24.74 -16.43
CA ARG A 6 -10.23 -25.72 -16.87
C ARG A 6 -10.48 -25.67 -18.37
N ALA A 7 -10.58 -24.48 -18.93
CA ALA A 7 -10.76 -24.28 -20.38
C ALA A 7 -9.54 -24.75 -21.20
N SER A 8 -8.33 -24.71 -20.65
CA SER A 8 -7.11 -25.14 -21.36
C SER A 8 -6.83 -26.65 -21.28
N ILE A 9 -7.48 -27.39 -20.38
CA ILE A 9 -7.23 -28.83 -20.16
C ILE A 9 -7.29 -29.65 -21.46
N PRO A 10 -8.28 -29.49 -22.37
CA PRO A 10 -8.36 -30.31 -23.57
C PRO A 10 -7.17 -30.16 -24.54
N ALA A 11 -6.48 -29.00 -24.48
CA ALA A 11 -5.34 -28.69 -25.33
C ALA A 11 -4.00 -29.17 -24.75
N LEU A 12 -3.96 -29.64 -23.48
CA LEU A 12 -2.75 -30.09 -22.82
C LEU A 12 -2.37 -31.54 -23.21
N PRO A 13 -1.07 -31.90 -23.17
CA PRO A 13 -0.62 -33.28 -23.32
C PRO A 13 -1.28 -34.20 -22.25
N PRO A 14 -1.52 -35.50 -22.56
CA PRO A 14 -2.22 -36.42 -21.65
C PRO A 14 -1.63 -36.52 -20.23
N ALA A 15 -0.31 -36.43 -20.11
CA ALA A 15 0.38 -36.45 -18.80
C ALA A 15 0.10 -35.14 -18.00
N GLU A 16 0.02 -34.01 -18.67
CA GLU A 16 -0.28 -32.71 -18.05
C GLU A 16 -1.77 -32.58 -17.70
N GLN A 17 -2.66 -33.20 -18.50
CA GLN A 17 -4.08 -33.31 -18.14
C GLN A 17 -4.31 -34.06 -16.82
N ARG A 18 -3.49 -35.09 -16.51
CA ARG A 18 -3.56 -35.77 -15.19
C ARG A 18 -3.20 -34.84 -14.05
N VAL A 19 -2.17 -34.00 -14.22
CA VAL A 19 -1.79 -32.98 -13.25
C VAL A 19 -2.92 -31.95 -13.08
N ALA A 20 -3.51 -31.50 -14.20
CA ALA A 20 -4.64 -30.58 -14.18
C ALA A 20 -5.88 -31.16 -13.46
N LYS A 21 -6.17 -32.45 -13.68
CA LYS A 21 -7.27 -33.14 -12.96
C LYS A 21 -7.03 -33.19 -11.46
N LEU A 22 -5.80 -33.49 -11.02
CA LEU A 22 -5.44 -33.45 -9.59
C LEU A 22 -5.62 -32.05 -9.01
N LEU A 23 -5.16 -31.01 -9.73
CA LEU A 23 -5.36 -29.62 -9.36
C LEU A 23 -6.85 -29.26 -9.23
N MET A 24 -7.66 -29.65 -10.20
CA MET A 24 -9.09 -29.32 -10.21
C MET A 24 -9.91 -30.08 -9.16
N ALA A 25 -9.43 -31.27 -8.72
CA ALA A 25 -10.06 -32.06 -7.67
C ALA A 25 -9.85 -31.44 -6.28
N ASP A 26 -8.66 -30.96 -5.98
CA ASP A 26 -8.32 -30.28 -4.71
C ASP A 26 -7.22 -29.25 -4.91
N PRO A 27 -7.58 -28.02 -5.30
CA PRO A 27 -6.64 -26.94 -5.50
C PRO A 27 -5.90 -26.52 -4.22
N ARG A 28 -6.51 -26.63 -3.04
CA ARG A 28 -5.88 -26.29 -1.75
C ARG A 28 -4.74 -27.24 -1.44
N SER A 29 -5.01 -28.54 -1.51
CA SER A 29 -3.99 -29.57 -1.32
C SER A 29 -2.86 -29.46 -2.36
N PHE A 30 -3.21 -29.15 -3.62
CA PHE A 30 -2.21 -28.95 -4.67
C PHE A 30 -1.23 -27.81 -4.34
N ALA A 31 -1.69 -26.73 -3.74
CA ALA A 31 -0.85 -25.59 -3.38
C ALA A 31 0.20 -25.94 -2.31
N THR A 32 -0.12 -26.84 -1.38
CA THR A 32 0.73 -27.18 -0.23
C THR A 32 1.64 -28.37 -0.47
N LEU A 33 1.21 -29.38 -1.24
CA LEU A 33 1.92 -30.64 -1.43
C LEU A 33 3.30 -30.48 -2.11
N PRO A 34 4.34 -31.19 -1.67
CA PRO A 34 5.64 -31.22 -2.36
C PRO A 34 5.53 -31.75 -3.80
N VAL A 35 6.44 -31.32 -4.69
CA VAL A 35 6.45 -31.78 -6.09
C VAL A 35 6.50 -33.30 -6.24
N VAL A 36 7.15 -33.98 -5.30
CA VAL A 36 7.25 -35.46 -5.27
C VAL A 36 5.88 -36.07 -5.11
N GLU A 37 5.09 -35.53 -4.19
CA GLU A 37 3.73 -35.99 -3.88
C GLU A 37 2.75 -35.68 -5.00
N LEU A 38 2.85 -34.48 -5.59
CA LEU A 38 2.05 -34.09 -6.77
C LEU A 38 2.32 -35.02 -7.95
N ALA A 39 3.58 -35.35 -8.21
CA ALA A 39 3.98 -36.26 -9.27
C ALA A 39 3.45 -37.69 -9.02
N ALA A 40 3.54 -38.18 -7.78
CA ALA A 40 3.03 -39.51 -7.39
C ALA A 40 1.51 -39.58 -7.55
N ARG A 41 0.76 -38.62 -7.01
CA ARG A 41 -0.74 -38.58 -7.06
C ARG A 41 -1.27 -38.41 -8.49
N SER A 42 -0.55 -37.69 -9.36
CA SER A 42 -0.95 -37.54 -10.76
C SER A 42 -0.35 -38.61 -11.69
N HIS A 43 0.38 -39.60 -11.16
CA HIS A 43 1.06 -40.65 -11.91
C HIS A 43 1.91 -40.11 -13.05
N VAL A 44 2.76 -39.12 -12.77
CA VAL A 44 3.68 -38.51 -13.73
C VAL A 44 5.05 -38.26 -13.11
N SER A 45 6.03 -37.85 -13.92
CA SER A 45 7.34 -37.44 -13.43
C SER A 45 7.31 -36.01 -12.85
N LYS A 46 8.24 -35.69 -11.92
CA LYS A 46 8.43 -34.32 -11.38
C LYS A 46 8.60 -33.27 -12.48
N PRO A 47 9.40 -33.49 -13.56
CA PRO A 47 9.50 -32.57 -14.68
C PRO A 47 8.16 -32.31 -15.38
N THR A 48 7.26 -33.28 -15.43
CA THR A 48 5.92 -33.13 -16.01
C THR A 48 5.06 -32.17 -15.22
N VAL A 49 5.14 -32.20 -13.88
CA VAL A 49 4.43 -31.22 -13.02
C VAL A 49 4.93 -29.80 -13.28
N VAL A 50 6.25 -29.63 -13.43
CA VAL A 50 6.84 -28.31 -13.74
C VAL A 50 6.46 -27.83 -15.14
N ARG A 51 6.47 -28.74 -16.15
CA ARG A 51 6.03 -28.42 -17.53
C ARG A 51 4.57 -28.00 -17.56
N PHE A 52 3.69 -28.73 -16.89
CA PHE A 52 2.28 -28.33 -16.76
C PHE A 52 2.13 -26.88 -16.31
N CYS A 53 2.85 -26.44 -15.25
CA CYS A 53 2.79 -25.07 -14.81
C CYS A 53 3.22 -24.06 -15.88
N ARG A 54 4.24 -24.40 -16.67
CA ARG A 54 4.71 -23.58 -17.80
C ARG A 54 3.72 -23.55 -18.96
N SER A 55 3.13 -24.70 -19.29
CA SER A 55 2.13 -24.81 -20.37
C SER A 55 0.87 -23.97 -20.10
N ILE A 56 0.54 -23.73 -18.84
CA ILE A 56 -0.59 -22.86 -18.45
C ILE A 56 -0.17 -21.41 -18.14
N GLY A 57 1.09 -21.03 -18.48
CA GLY A 57 1.56 -19.65 -18.49
C GLY A 57 2.18 -19.15 -17.18
N TYR A 58 2.80 -20.04 -16.39
CA TYR A 58 3.54 -19.71 -15.18
C TYR A 58 5.02 -20.05 -15.32
N ASP A 59 5.90 -19.35 -14.59
CA ASP A 59 7.35 -19.54 -14.70
C ASP A 59 7.82 -20.92 -14.17
N GLY A 60 6.99 -21.59 -13.37
CA GLY A 60 7.23 -22.92 -12.84
C GLY A 60 6.32 -23.24 -11.66
N LEU A 61 6.60 -24.35 -10.96
CA LEU A 61 5.75 -24.84 -9.87
C LEU A 61 5.70 -23.86 -8.67
N ALA A 62 6.80 -23.22 -8.33
CA ALA A 62 6.85 -22.29 -7.20
C ALA A 62 5.99 -21.03 -7.47
N ASP A 63 6.14 -20.44 -8.65
CA ASP A 63 5.32 -19.30 -9.10
C ASP A 63 3.84 -19.70 -9.20
N PHE A 64 3.55 -20.86 -9.77
CA PHE A 64 2.18 -21.37 -9.89
C PHE A 64 1.55 -21.56 -8.51
N LYS A 65 2.25 -22.23 -7.57
CA LYS A 65 1.73 -22.47 -6.21
C LYS A 65 1.47 -21.18 -5.46
N LEU A 66 2.35 -20.21 -5.57
CA LEU A 66 2.19 -18.89 -4.97
C LEU A 66 0.90 -18.21 -5.47
N LYS A 67 0.68 -18.22 -6.78
CA LYS A 67 -0.51 -17.65 -7.42
C LYS A 67 -1.77 -18.48 -7.16
N LEU A 68 -1.64 -19.82 -7.10
CA LEU A 68 -2.73 -20.72 -6.78
C LEU A 68 -3.18 -20.52 -5.32
N ALA A 69 -2.26 -20.51 -4.37
CA ALA A 69 -2.57 -20.23 -2.97
C ALA A 69 -3.30 -18.89 -2.80
N GLY A 70 -2.98 -17.90 -3.62
CA GLY A 70 -3.70 -16.63 -3.69
C GLY A 70 -5.10 -16.71 -4.28
N SER A 71 -5.42 -17.72 -5.12
CA SER A 71 -6.69 -17.83 -5.84
C SER A 71 -7.67 -18.86 -5.26
N VAL A 72 -7.20 -19.78 -4.43
CA VAL A 72 -7.99 -20.91 -3.88
C VAL A 72 -8.61 -20.60 -2.53
N ASN A 73 -8.10 -19.60 -1.83
CA ASN A 73 -8.70 -19.09 -0.61
C ASN A 73 -9.79 -18.05 -0.94
N GLU A 74 -10.87 -18.47 -1.57
CA GLU A 74 -12.12 -17.73 -1.55
C GLU A 74 -12.72 -17.86 -0.15
N GLY A 75 -12.16 -17.08 0.80
CA GLY A 75 -12.72 -16.91 2.13
C GLY A 75 -14.08 -16.19 2.07
N VAL A 76 -14.74 -16.11 3.20
CA VAL A 76 -16.01 -15.38 3.38
C VAL A 76 -15.91 -14.00 2.71
N PRO A 77 -16.93 -13.58 1.91
CA PRO A 77 -16.99 -12.21 1.41
C PRO A 77 -16.80 -11.22 2.57
N PHE A 78 -15.95 -10.22 2.40
CA PHE A 78 -15.52 -9.23 3.42
C PHE A 78 -14.37 -9.67 4.34
N VAL A 79 -13.81 -10.87 4.22
CA VAL A 79 -12.77 -11.38 5.10
C VAL A 79 -11.48 -11.68 4.32
N HIS A 80 -10.36 -11.72 5.02
CA HIS A 80 -9.05 -12.08 4.47
C HIS A 80 -9.12 -13.41 3.71
N ARG A 81 -8.46 -13.49 2.55
CA ARG A 81 -8.37 -14.73 1.73
C ARG A 81 -7.81 -15.95 2.46
N ALA A 82 -7.12 -15.75 3.58
CA ALA A 82 -6.54 -16.82 4.37
C ALA A 82 -7.45 -17.25 5.54
N VAL A 83 -8.60 -16.58 5.75
CA VAL A 83 -9.52 -16.90 6.84
C VAL A 83 -10.61 -17.84 6.32
N ASP A 84 -10.82 -18.94 6.99
CA ASP A 84 -11.79 -19.98 6.68
C ASP A 84 -13.00 -19.88 7.62
N ASP A 85 -14.14 -20.45 7.24
CA ASP A 85 -15.42 -20.34 7.99
C ASP A 85 -15.36 -20.98 9.38
N ASP A 86 -14.44 -21.93 9.60
CA ASP A 86 -14.23 -22.66 10.85
C ASP A 86 -13.10 -22.09 11.72
N ASP A 87 -12.47 -20.98 11.30
CA ASP A 87 -11.41 -20.32 12.06
C ASP A 87 -11.92 -19.76 13.39
N LYS A 88 -11.19 -20.04 14.44
CA LYS A 88 -11.41 -19.44 15.76
C LYS A 88 -10.79 -18.04 15.80
N ALA A 89 -11.23 -17.23 16.76
CA ALA A 89 -10.70 -15.86 16.92
C ALA A 89 -9.17 -15.79 16.99
N GLY A 90 -8.52 -16.77 17.62
CA GLY A 90 -7.05 -16.86 17.66
C GLY A 90 -6.43 -17.07 16.28
N ASP A 91 -7.03 -17.94 15.45
CA ASP A 91 -6.54 -18.21 14.09
C ASP A 91 -6.73 -16.98 13.20
N ILE A 92 -7.84 -16.29 13.33
CA ILE A 92 -8.11 -15.02 12.61
C ILE A 92 -7.05 -13.98 12.94
N VAL A 93 -6.71 -13.77 14.23
CA VAL A 93 -5.68 -12.82 14.65
C VAL A 93 -4.34 -13.13 13.98
N VAL A 94 -3.89 -14.39 14.03
CA VAL A 94 -2.64 -14.82 13.41
C VAL A 94 -2.66 -14.59 11.91
N LYS A 95 -3.70 -15.08 11.23
CA LYS A 95 -3.83 -14.97 9.76
C LYS A 95 -3.87 -13.52 9.28
N VAL A 96 -4.60 -12.64 9.96
CA VAL A 96 -4.71 -11.22 9.61
C VAL A 96 -3.36 -10.51 9.77
N ILE A 97 -2.67 -10.75 10.91
CA ILE A 97 -1.37 -10.13 11.17
C ILE A 97 -0.32 -10.65 10.19
N ASP A 98 -0.22 -11.96 9.98
CA ASP A 98 0.78 -12.56 9.11
C ASP A 98 0.65 -12.07 7.65
N ASN A 99 -0.58 -11.92 7.15
CA ASN A 99 -0.83 -11.35 5.83
C ASN A 99 -0.36 -9.89 5.72
N ALA A 100 -0.62 -9.08 6.74
CA ALA A 100 -0.17 -7.70 6.79
C ALA A 100 1.37 -7.62 6.84
N VAL A 101 2.00 -8.38 7.73
CA VAL A 101 3.46 -8.45 7.86
C VAL A 101 4.10 -8.92 6.55
N ALA A 102 3.57 -9.97 5.93
CA ALA A 102 4.09 -10.48 4.66
C ALA A 102 4.01 -9.44 3.54
N ALA A 103 2.94 -8.64 3.47
CA ALA A 103 2.82 -7.56 2.49
C ALA A 103 3.82 -6.43 2.75
N MET A 104 4.01 -6.03 4.01
CA MET A 104 4.96 -4.99 4.39
C MET A 104 6.41 -5.43 4.11
N LEU A 105 6.75 -6.69 4.38
CA LEU A 105 8.08 -7.25 4.07
C LEU A 105 8.33 -7.31 2.57
N ARG A 106 7.33 -7.72 1.77
CA ARG A 106 7.44 -7.68 0.30
C ARG A 106 7.69 -6.26 -0.19
N TYR A 107 6.91 -5.30 0.29
CA TYR A 107 7.10 -3.89 -0.07
C TYR A 107 8.49 -3.40 0.29
N ARG A 108 8.98 -3.66 1.50
CA ARG A 108 10.33 -3.29 1.93
C ARG A 108 11.42 -3.79 0.98
N ASN A 109 11.26 -5.01 0.47
CA ASN A 109 12.24 -5.63 -0.41
C ASN A 109 12.13 -5.17 -1.88
N ALA A 110 10.94 -4.73 -2.31
CA ALA A 110 10.65 -4.32 -3.67
C ALA A 110 10.65 -2.79 -3.85
N ALA A 111 10.58 -2.02 -2.77
CA ALA A 111 10.45 -0.58 -2.82
C ALA A 111 11.63 0.08 -3.53
N ALA A 112 11.33 0.86 -4.57
CA ALA A 112 12.33 1.61 -5.33
C ALA A 112 12.76 2.86 -4.52
N GLY A 113 13.86 2.76 -3.79
CA GLY A 113 14.38 3.84 -2.95
C GLY A 113 14.52 5.17 -3.68
N GLN A 114 14.91 5.15 -4.96
CA GLN A 114 15.01 6.35 -5.78
C GLN A 114 13.66 7.04 -6.03
N SER A 115 12.58 6.27 -6.25
CA SER A 115 11.23 6.83 -6.41
C SER A 115 10.72 7.45 -5.10
N ILE A 116 10.97 6.79 -3.97
CA ILE A 116 10.64 7.32 -2.64
C ILE A 116 11.40 8.62 -2.38
N GLU A 117 12.69 8.64 -2.65
CA GLU A 117 13.54 9.81 -2.49
C GLU A 117 13.06 11.01 -3.33
N ARG A 118 12.70 10.77 -4.59
CA ARG A 118 12.12 11.79 -5.48
C ARG A 118 10.78 12.31 -4.95
N ALA A 119 9.90 11.41 -4.45
CA ALA A 119 8.63 11.81 -3.88
C ALA A 119 8.81 12.66 -2.62
N ILE A 120 9.69 12.27 -1.71
CA ILE A 120 10.03 13.04 -0.52
C ILE A 120 10.60 14.42 -0.91
N ALA A 121 11.50 14.48 -1.91
CA ALA A 121 12.07 15.73 -2.39
C ALA A 121 11.01 16.68 -2.95
N ALA A 122 10.09 16.17 -3.78
CA ALA A 122 9.02 16.95 -4.38
C ALA A 122 8.07 17.50 -3.30
N LEU A 123 7.62 16.65 -2.38
CA LEU A 123 6.71 17.04 -1.30
C LEU A 123 7.35 18.04 -0.33
N ALA A 124 8.61 17.83 0.05
CA ALA A 124 9.32 18.79 0.90
C ALA A 124 9.60 20.11 0.18
N GLY A 125 9.86 20.05 -1.13
CA GLY A 125 10.00 21.23 -1.99
C GLY A 125 8.73 22.05 -2.05
N ALA A 126 7.58 21.41 -2.28
CA ALA A 126 6.27 22.04 -2.27
C ALA A 126 5.99 22.70 -0.90
N GLY A 127 6.21 21.97 0.20
CA GLY A 127 5.99 22.50 1.55
C GLY A 127 6.85 23.74 1.86
N ARG A 128 8.13 23.75 1.47
CA ARG A 128 9.01 24.93 1.66
C ARG A 128 8.67 26.09 0.75
N GLY A 129 8.21 25.79 -0.46
CA GLY A 129 7.81 26.79 -1.45
C GLY A 129 6.44 27.42 -1.21
N GLY A 130 5.70 26.99 -0.19
CA GLY A 130 4.32 27.45 0.07
C GLY A 130 3.30 26.91 -0.94
N HIS A 131 3.69 25.90 -1.72
CA HIS A 131 2.83 25.21 -2.67
C HIS A 131 1.89 24.23 -1.97
N ARG A 132 0.82 23.84 -2.68
CA ARG A 132 -0.19 22.91 -2.15
C ARG A 132 0.21 21.46 -2.39
N ILE A 133 -0.15 20.61 -1.44
CA ILE A 133 -0.13 19.16 -1.60
C ILE A 133 -1.56 18.66 -1.48
N GLU A 134 -2.10 18.13 -2.56
CA GLU A 134 -3.45 17.59 -2.57
C GLU A 134 -3.43 16.08 -2.68
N PHE A 135 -4.20 15.42 -1.81
CA PHE A 135 -4.33 13.97 -1.73
C PHE A 135 -5.67 13.56 -2.33
N TYR A 136 -5.64 12.71 -3.35
CA TYR A 136 -6.81 12.24 -4.05
C TYR A 136 -7.00 10.74 -3.86
N GLY A 137 -8.22 10.32 -3.57
CA GLY A 137 -8.58 8.92 -3.43
C GLY A 137 -10.09 8.76 -3.37
N VAL A 138 -10.61 7.60 -3.76
CA VAL A 138 -12.04 7.27 -3.65
C VAL A 138 -12.25 6.08 -2.72
N GLY A 139 -13.37 6.01 -2.04
CA GLY A 139 -13.68 4.94 -1.09
C GLY A 139 -12.60 4.80 -0.01
N ASN A 140 -12.06 3.58 0.17
CA ASN A 140 -11.01 3.33 1.16
C ASN A 140 -9.69 4.08 0.87
N SER A 141 -9.38 4.36 -0.38
CA SER A 141 -8.23 5.21 -0.73
C SER A 141 -8.47 6.67 -0.35
N GLY A 142 -9.72 7.13 -0.31
CA GLY A 142 -10.10 8.43 0.22
C GLY A 142 -9.81 8.56 1.72
N ILE A 143 -10.02 7.48 2.49
CA ILE A 143 -9.66 7.44 3.92
C ILE A 143 -8.14 7.58 4.10
N VAL A 144 -7.34 6.91 3.26
CA VAL A 144 -5.87 7.05 3.27
C VAL A 144 -5.46 8.46 2.88
N ALA A 145 -6.13 9.08 1.91
CA ALA A 145 -5.88 10.47 1.50
C ALA A 145 -6.14 11.45 2.66
N GLN A 146 -7.21 11.23 3.44
CA GLN A 146 -7.50 12.02 4.64
C GLN A 146 -6.44 11.84 5.74
N ASP A 147 -5.98 10.61 5.98
CA ASP A 147 -4.88 10.34 6.92
C ASP A 147 -3.58 11.06 6.48
N ALA A 148 -3.26 10.98 5.19
CA ALA A 148 -2.12 11.68 4.62
C ALA A 148 -2.23 13.20 4.83
N GLN A 149 -3.38 13.80 4.50
CA GLN A 149 -3.63 15.23 4.70
C GLN A 149 -3.43 15.61 6.18
N HIS A 150 -4.00 14.84 7.12
CA HIS A 150 -3.86 15.11 8.54
C HIS A 150 -2.39 15.09 9.00
N LYS A 151 -1.57 14.18 8.49
CA LYS A 151 -0.15 14.09 8.81
C LYS A 151 0.65 15.27 8.25
N PHE A 152 0.42 15.63 6.99
CA PHE A 152 1.10 16.75 6.35
C PHE A 152 0.66 18.10 6.94
N PHE A 153 -0.62 18.26 7.29
CA PHE A 153 -1.10 19.44 8.00
C PHE A 153 -0.33 19.70 9.31
N ARG A 154 -0.02 18.65 10.06
CA ARG A 154 0.77 18.77 11.30
C ARG A 154 2.24 19.18 11.06
N LEU A 155 2.74 19.02 9.85
CA LEU A 155 4.06 19.54 9.44
C LEU A 155 4.02 21.01 9.00
N GLY A 156 2.86 21.66 9.10
CA GLY A 156 2.67 23.04 8.65
C GLY A 156 2.61 23.20 7.14
N VAL A 157 2.34 22.11 6.42
CA VAL A 157 2.24 22.13 4.95
C VAL A 157 0.80 22.37 4.54
N THR A 158 0.57 23.27 3.60
CA THR A 158 -0.75 23.49 3.01
C THR A 158 -1.20 22.24 2.27
N SER A 159 -2.18 21.53 2.82
CA SER A 159 -2.63 20.26 2.29
C SER A 159 -4.13 20.07 2.35
N ALA A 160 -4.70 19.39 1.36
CA ALA A 160 -6.10 19.00 1.29
C ALA A 160 -6.25 17.54 0.91
N ALA A 161 -7.39 16.92 1.28
CA ALA A 161 -7.78 15.59 0.82
C ALA A 161 -9.13 15.68 0.14
N VAL A 162 -9.24 15.12 -1.06
CA VAL A 162 -10.45 15.20 -1.88
C VAL A 162 -10.87 13.79 -2.32
N SER A 163 -12.09 13.39 -1.96
CA SER A 163 -12.60 12.04 -2.22
C SER A 163 -13.87 11.99 -3.06
N ASP A 164 -14.54 13.14 -3.25
CA ASP A 164 -15.69 13.28 -4.14
C ASP A 164 -15.23 13.58 -5.56
N GLY A 165 -15.74 12.86 -6.57
CA GLY A 165 -15.30 12.97 -7.96
C GLY A 165 -15.46 14.36 -8.58
N HIS A 166 -16.56 15.07 -8.30
CA HIS A 166 -16.75 16.43 -8.79
C HIS A 166 -15.76 17.40 -8.14
N MET A 167 -15.60 17.31 -6.84
CA MET A 167 -14.63 18.13 -6.11
C MET A 167 -13.19 17.83 -6.54
N GLN A 168 -12.89 16.59 -6.89
CA GLN A 168 -11.56 16.20 -7.40
C GLN A 168 -11.21 16.94 -8.70
N VAL A 169 -12.13 16.98 -9.66
CA VAL A 169 -11.92 17.70 -10.93
C VAL A 169 -11.77 19.21 -10.69
N MET A 170 -12.60 19.80 -9.83
CA MET A 170 -12.51 21.22 -9.49
C MET A 170 -11.16 21.53 -8.81
N SER A 171 -10.78 20.76 -7.81
CA SER A 171 -9.53 20.92 -7.06
C SER A 171 -8.31 20.78 -7.99
N ALA A 172 -8.25 19.71 -8.79
CA ALA A 172 -7.16 19.48 -9.74
C ALA A 172 -7.04 20.60 -10.78
N THR A 173 -8.16 21.23 -11.18
CA THR A 173 -8.16 22.36 -12.11
C THR A 173 -7.49 23.61 -11.52
N MET A 174 -7.45 23.74 -10.21
CA MET A 174 -6.82 24.86 -9.49
C MET A 174 -5.34 24.65 -9.20
N LEU A 175 -4.79 23.47 -9.49
CA LEU A 175 -3.36 23.18 -9.31
C LEU A 175 -2.49 24.06 -10.21
N GLN A 176 -1.29 24.34 -9.74
CA GLN A 176 -0.29 25.19 -10.42
C GLN A 176 1.07 24.47 -10.45
N PRO A 177 2.01 24.91 -11.29
CA PRO A 177 3.40 24.45 -11.24
C PRO A 177 3.99 24.64 -9.83
N GLY A 178 4.65 23.60 -9.31
CA GLY A 178 5.14 23.55 -7.93
C GLY A 178 4.21 22.83 -6.96
N ASP A 179 2.92 22.74 -7.25
CA ASP A 179 2.00 21.93 -6.46
C ASP A 179 2.23 20.42 -6.68
N CYS A 180 1.80 19.61 -5.71
CA CYS A 180 1.86 18.15 -5.79
C CYS A 180 0.46 17.55 -5.71
N ALA A 181 0.13 16.66 -6.67
CA ALA A 181 -1.04 15.81 -6.65
C ALA A 181 -0.63 14.38 -6.24
N VAL A 182 -0.96 13.96 -5.04
CA VAL A 182 -0.74 12.59 -4.54
C VAL A 182 -2.00 11.78 -4.78
N ILE A 183 -1.97 10.85 -5.73
CA ILE A 183 -3.14 10.09 -6.18
C ILE A 183 -3.02 8.65 -5.66
N ILE A 184 -3.96 8.25 -4.82
CA ILE A 184 -3.97 6.95 -4.15
C ILE A 184 -5.07 6.09 -4.73
N SER A 185 -4.68 4.96 -5.34
CA SER A 185 -5.63 4.02 -5.94
C SER A 185 -5.05 2.61 -5.96
N ASN A 186 -5.70 1.66 -5.33
CA ASN A 186 -5.24 0.29 -5.36
C ASN A 186 -5.19 -0.30 -6.78
N SER A 187 -6.29 -0.24 -7.51
CA SER A 187 -6.38 -0.77 -8.88
C SER A 187 -5.80 0.16 -9.94
N GLY A 188 -5.67 1.47 -9.63
CA GLY A 188 -5.29 2.50 -10.59
C GLY A 188 -6.22 2.64 -11.79
N ARG A 189 -7.49 2.23 -11.65
CA ARG A 189 -8.50 2.18 -12.75
C ARG A 189 -9.68 3.11 -12.53
N SER A 190 -9.78 3.79 -11.38
CA SER A 190 -10.87 4.73 -11.11
C SER A 190 -10.84 5.89 -12.10
N ARG A 191 -11.93 6.10 -12.82
CA ARG A 191 -12.03 7.12 -13.86
C ARG A 191 -11.74 8.51 -13.30
N ASP A 192 -12.37 8.85 -12.17
CA ASP A 192 -12.19 10.14 -11.51
C ASP A 192 -10.71 10.43 -11.21
N LEU A 193 -9.96 9.43 -10.75
CA LEU A 193 -8.54 9.59 -10.42
C LEU A 193 -7.64 9.66 -11.66
N LEU A 194 -8.03 9.03 -12.77
CA LEU A 194 -7.35 9.19 -14.06
C LEU A 194 -7.57 10.58 -14.63
N ASP A 195 -8.79 11.10 -14.53
CA ASP A 195 -9.13 12.46 -14.95
C ASP A 195 -8.34 13.49 -14.11
N VAL A 196 -8.21 13.27 -12.79
CA VAL A 196 -7.33 14.08 -11.91
C VAL A 196 -5.88 14.07 -12.39
N ALA A 197 -5.34 12.90 -12.71
CA ALA A 197 -3.95 12.77 -13.16
C ALA A 197 -3.72 13.55 -14.47
N GLU A 198 -4.65 13.43 -15.42
CA GLU A 198 -4.59 14.18 -16.69
C GLU A 198 -4.66 15.69 -16.47
N ILE A 199 -5.59 16.16 -15.61
CA ILE A 199 -5.73 17.59 -15.29
C ILE A 199 -4.47 18.10 -14.59
N ALA A 200 -3.97 17.42 -13.55
CA ALA A 200 -2.78 17.79 -12.81
C ALA A 200 -1.55 17.90 -13.74
N ARG A 201 -1.40 16.95 -14.68
CA ARG A 201 -0.35 16.98 -15.70
C ARG A 201 -0.44 18.23 -16.59
N ARG A 202 -1.66 18.55 -17.09
CA ARG A 202 -1.87 19.76 -17.91
C ARG A 202 -1.62 21.06 -17.14
N LYS A 203 -1.83 21.05 -15.82
CA LYS A 203 -1.55 22.17 -14.92
C LYS A 203 -0.09 22.32 -14.52
N GLY A 204 0.76 21.36 -14.90
CA GLY A 204 2.18 21.36 -14.54
C GLY A 204 2.48 21.00 -13.09
N ALA A 205 1.52 20.41 -12.37
CA ALA A 205 1.71 19.90 -11.03
C ALA A 205 2.51 18.59 -11.05
N THR A 206 3.24 18.31 -9.99
CA THR A 206 3.93 17.03 -9.82
C THR A 206 2.94 15.95 -9.42
N ILE A 207 2.86 14.87 -10.18
CA ILE A 207 2.02 13.71 -9.84
C ILE A 207 2.83 12.68 -9.07
N ILE A 208 2.31 12.23 -7.92
CA ILE A 208 2.84 11.10 -7.15
C ILE A 208 1.72 10.07 -7.07
N ALA A 209 1.84 8.97 -7.80
CA ALA A 209 0.84 7.90 -7.81
C ALA A 209 1.25 6.77 -6.86
N ILE A 210 0.38 6.44 -5.91
CA ILE A 210 0.48 5.25 -5.04
C ILE A 210 -0.52 4.23 -5.56
N THR A 211 -0.05 3.24 -6.31
CA THR A 211 -0.92 2.30 -7.04
C THR A 211 -0.19 1.02 -7.42
N ALA A 212 -0.93 0.01 -7.91
CA ALA A 212 -0.34 -1.19 -8.47
C ALA A 212 0.48 -0.90 -9.74
N SER A 213 1.63 -1.56 -9.87
CA SER A 213 2.46 -1.49 -11.09
C SER A 213 1.68 -1.94 -12.32
N GLY A 214 1.94 -1.34 -13.49
CA GLY A 214 1.25 -1.68 -14.73
C GLY A 214 -0.22 -1.23 -14.82
N SER A 215 -0.77 -0.58 -13.77
CA SER A 215 -2.10 0.01 -13.83
C SER A 215 -2.18 1.20 -14.79
N PRO A 216 -3.38 1.61 -15.25
CA PRO A 216 -3.53 2.84 -16.02
C PRO A 216 -2.92 4.07 -15.32
N LEU A 217 -3.18 4.25 -14.03
CA LEU A 217 -2.63 5.36 -13.24
C LEU A 217 -1.10 5.28 -13.13
N ALA A 218 -0.52 4.08 -13.03
CA ALA A 218 0.92 3.90 -13.02
C ALA A 218 1.56 4.35 -14.34
N ARG A 219 0.89 4.09 -15.48
CA ARG A 219 1.37 4.58 -16.78
C ARG A 219 1.34 6.10 -16.86
N GLU A 220 0.27 6.75 -16.39
CA GLU A 220 0.20 8.22 -16.32
C GLU A 220 1.34 8.80 -15.46
N ALA A 221 1.66 8.18 -14.33
CA ALA A 221 2.77 8.59 -13.45
C ALA A 221 4.16 8.28 -14.01
N GLN A 222 4.27 7.54 -15.10
CA GLN A 222 5.54 7.27 -15.79
C GLN A 222 5.77 8.19 -16.99
N HIS A 223 4.75 8.94 -17.43
CA HIS A 223 4.87 9.92 -18.51
C HIS A 223 5.43 11.26 -17.99
N GLY A 224 6.74 11.45 -18.14
CA GLY A 224 7.42 12.68 -17.82
C GLY A 224 8.32 12.62 -16.58
N MET A 225 9.40 13.43 -16.58
CA MET A 225 10.43 13.39 -15.54
C MET A 225 9.94 13.90 -14.16
N GLN A 226 8.85 14.64 -14.12
CA GLN A 226 8.29 15.21 -12.89
C GLN A 226 7.33 14.28 -12.16
N HIS A 227 6.86 13.20 -12.80
CA HIS A 227 5.90 12.29 -12.22
C HIS A 227 6.58 11.09 -11.57
N ILE A 228 5.97 10.55 -10.53
CA ILE A 228 6.59 9.56 -9.65
C ILE A 228 5.58 8.45 -9.37
N LEU A 229 5.97 7.21 -9.68
CA LEU A 229 5.23 6.02 -9.29
C LEU A 229 5.82 5.43 -8.01
N LEU A 230 4.99 5.26 -7.01
CA LEU A 230 5.23 4.44 -5.83
C LEU A 230 4.40 3.18 -5.96
N SER A 231 5.05 2.12 -6.41
CA SER A 231 4.38 0.84 -6.68
C SER A 231 3.95 0.18 -5.37
N ALA A 232 2.66 -0.08 -5.22
CA ALA A 232 2.06 -0.69 -4.05
C ALA A 232 1.48 -2.07 -4.39
N ASP A 233 2.30 -2.93 -4.99
CA ASP A 233 1.90 -4.26 -5.42
C ASP A 233 1.67 -5.20 -4.24
N HIS A 234 0.53 -5.88 -4.25
CA HIS A 234 0.16 -6.88 -3.26
C HIS A 234 -0.81 -7.91 -3.88
N PRO A 235 -0.95 -9.09 -3.27
CA PRO A 235 -1.72 -10.20 -3.85
C PRO A 235 -3.25 -10.06 -3.71
N GLU A 236 -3.77 -8.97 -3.16
CA GLU A 236 -5.22 -8.76 -3.09
C GLU A 236 -5.83 -8.57 -4.48
N ASP A 237 -6.98 -9.19 -4.70
CA ASP A 237 -7.75 -9.07 -5.95
C ASP A 237 -8.36 -7.68 -6.10
N ALA A 238 -8.46 -7.21 -7.34
CA ALA A 238 -9.12 -5.95 -7.64
C ALA A 238 -10.64 -6.01 -7.40
N ASP A 239 -11.23 -7.19 -7.53
CA ASP A 239 -12.68 -7.42 -7.42
C ASP A 239 -13.13 -7.80 -6.00
N ARG A 240 -12.30 -7.54 -5.00
CA ARG A 240 -12.61 -7.81 -3.59
C ARG A 240 -13.68 -6.86 -3.04
N TYR A 241 -14.45 -7.35 -2.08
CA TYR A 241 -15.47 -6.55 -1.40
C TYR A 241 -14.89 -5.51 -0.43
N SER A 242 -13.75 -5.77 0.20
CA SER A 242 -13.10 -4.85 1.12
C SER A 242 -11.58 -4.92 1.02
N PRO A 243 -10.88 -3.78 0.89
CA PRO A 243 -9.43 -3.74 0.96
C PRO A 243 -8.98 -3.86 2.41
N MET A 244 -8.13 -4.83 2.69
CA MET A 244 -7.55 -5.04 4.02
C MET A 244 -6.07 -4.67 4.04
N VAL A 245 -5.27 -5.44 3.33
CA VAL A 245 -3.81 -5.30 3.31
C VAL A 245 -3.36 -4.11 2.48
N SER A 246 -4.01 -3.85 1.32
CA SER A 246 -3.66 -2.72 0.47
C SER A 246 -3.79 -1.38 1.18
N ARG A 247 -4.85 -1.21 1.99
CA ARG A 247 -5.02 0.00 2.79
C ARG A 247 -3.88 0.18 3.79
N LEU A 248 -3.50 -0.89 4.50
CA LEU A 248 -2.37 -0.86 5.45
C LEU A 248 -1.06 -0.51 4.73
N LEU A 249 -0.85 -1.07 3.54
CA LEU A 249 0.34 -0.77 2.74
C LEU A 249 0.36 0.70 2.28
N HIS A 250 -0.78 1.23 1.83
CA HIS A 250 -0.86 2.64 1.44
C HIS A 250 -0.62 3.58 2.64
N LEU A 251 -1.15 3.25 3.83
CA LEU A 251 -0.88 4.00 5.06
C LEU A 251 0.61 3.95 5.41
N LEU A 252 1.25 2.79 5.30
CA LEU A 252 2.71 2.66 5.51
C LEU A 252 3.52 3.54 4.55
N ILE A 253 3.13 3.57 3.27
CA ILE A 253 3.79 4.43 2.27
C ILE A 253 3.63 5.92 2.66
N VAL A 254 2.45 6.32 3.09
CA VAL A 254 2.19 7.68 3.60
C VAL A 254 3.07 7.98 4.82
N ASP A 255 3.26 7.04 5.74
CA ASP A 255 4.14 7.21 6.90
C ASP A 255 5.60 7.40 6.50
N ILE A 256 6.07 6.62 5.53
CA ILE A 256 7.43 6.74 4.96
C ILE A 256 7.61 8.14 4.35
N LEU A 257 6.66 8.60 3.54
CA LEU A 257 6.71 9.93 2.91
C LEU A 257 6.68 11.04 3.96
N THR A 258 5.76 10.97 4.92
CA THR A 258 5.62 11.98 5.98
C THR A 258 6.90 12.08 6.81
N THR A 259 7.47 10.93 7.20
CA THR A 259 8.74 10.88 7.96
C THR A 259 9.89 11.49 7.14
N GLY A 260 10.01 11.11 5.88
CA GLY A 260 11.05 11.66 5.01
C GLY A 260 10.91 13.15 4.77
N VAL A 261 9.68 13.66 4.60
CA VAL A 261 9.39 15.08 4.46
C VAL A 261 9.72 15.83 5.75
N ALA A 262 9.33 15.30 6.91
CA ALA A 262 9.65 15.89 8.20
C ALA A 262 11.18 16.05 8.41
N LEU A 263 11.96 15.03 8.06
CA LEU A 263 13.42 15.08 8.11
C LEU A 263 13.98 16.17 7.20
N ARG A 264 13.41 16.34 6.00
CA ARG A 264 13.86 17.37 5.04
C ARG A 264 13.45 18.79 5.38
N LEU A 265 12.27 18.98 6.00
CA LEU A 265 11.85 20.29 6.53
C LEU A 265 12.74 20.71 7.69
N GLY A 266 13.27 19.76 8.45
CA GLY A 266 14.24 19.96 9.51
C GLY A 266 13.63 20.26 10.87
N SER A 267 14.33 19.85 11.91
CA SER A 267 13.86 19.99 13.30
C SER A 267 13.74 21.46 13.75
N ALA A 268 14.59 22.35 13.24
CA ALA A 268 14.56 23.77 13.56
C ALA A 268 13.23 24.43 13.18
N GLN A 269 12.66 24.03 12.03
CA GLN A 269 11.37 24.54 11.55
C GLN A 269 10.19 23.85 12.26
N LEU A 270 10.27 22.54 12.46
CA LEU A 270 9.11 21.74 12.94
C LEU A 270 8.96 21.77 14.47
N ARG A 271 10.07 21.84 15.25
CA ARG A 271 10.02 21.74 16.70
C ARG A 271 9.14 22.84 17.34
N PRO A 272 9.29 24.13 17.01
CA PRO A 272 8.44 25.18 17.58
C PRO A 272 6.96 24.96 17.28
N LEU A 273 6.60 24.66 16.04
CA LEU A 273 5.24 24.39 15.60
C LEU A 273 4.62 23.20 16.36
N LEU A 274 5.33 22.08 16.42
CA LEU A 274 4.83 20.88 17.11
C LEU A 274 4.69 21.09 18.62
N GLN A 275 5.58 21.88 19.25
CA GLN A 275 5.47 22.26 20.66
C GLN A 275 4.24 23.13 20.90
N GLU A 276 3.97 24.12 20.05
CA GLU A 276 2.80 24.97 20.13
C GLU A 276 1.50 24.18 19.95
N ILE A 277 1.43 23.30 18.94
CA ILE A 277 0.30 22.38 18.74
C ILE A 277 0.09 21.53 20.00
N LYS A 278 1.16 20.93 20.56
CA LYS A 278 1.09 20.13 21.79
C LYS A 278 0.59 20.93 22.98
N LYS A 279 1.06 22.17 23.15
CA LYS A 279 0.62 23.08 24.19
C LYS A 279 -0.89 23.38 24.07
N ASN A 280 -1.35 23.77 22.91
CA ASN A 280 -2.75 24.11 22.66
C ASN A 280 -3.69 22.90 22.81
N LEU A 281 -3.24 21.70 22.42
CA LEU A 281 -4.02 20.47 22.61
C LEU A 281 -4.08 20.01 24.07
N ARG A 282 -3.04 20.30 24.88
CA ARG A 282 -3.08 20.01 26.33
C ARG A 282 -4.21 20.76 27.02
N LEU A 283 -4.50 21.98 26.64
CA LEU A 283 -5.59 22.80 27.19
C LEU A 283 -6.99 22.22 26.91
N LYS A 284 -7.12 21.30 25.95
CA LYS A 284 -8.38 20.61 25.61
C LYS A 284 -8.59 19.28 26.33
N ARG A 285 -7.63 18.86 27.16
CA ARG A 285 -7.76 17.67 28.01
C ARG A 285 -8.32 18.05 29.36
N TYR A 286 -9.35 17.34 29.81
CA TYR A 286 -9.80 17.44 31.17
C TYR A 286 -8.65 17.06 32.12
N ALA A 287 -8.38 17.89 33.12
CA ALA A 287 -7.45 17.51 34.18
C ALA A 287 -7.98 16.26 34.87
N SER A 288 -7.16 15.20 34.97
CA SER A 288 -7.53 14.04 35.80
C SER A 288 -7.68 14.49 37.24
N PRO A 289 -8.77 14.12 37.95
CA PRO A 289 -9.01 14.55 39.34
C PRO A 289 -7.91 14.10 40.33
N ASP A 290 -7.10 13.12 39.95
CA ASP A 290 -6.10 12.46 40.82
C ASP A 290 -4.70 13.09 40.85
N ARG A 291 -4.45 14.21 40.18
CA ARG A 291 -3.18 14.93 40.34
C ARG A 291 -3.40 16.19 41.19
N GLY A 292 -3.17 16.05 42.47
CA GLY A 292 -3.12 17.19 43.41
C GLY A 292 -2.13 18.28 42.93
N PRO A 293 -2.25 19.52 43.45
CA PRO A 293 -1.44 20.66 43.03
C PRO A 293 0.01 20.53 43.52
N GLY A 294 0.83 19.69 42.87
CA GLY A 294 2.20 19.44 43.36
C GLY A 294 3.14 18.72 42.38
N GLY A 295 2.70 18.43 41.19
CA GLY A 295 3.56 17.73 40.21
C GLY A 295 4.05 18.66 39.10
N LEU A 296 4.95 19.58 39.40
CA LEU A 296 5.78 20.21 38.37
C LEU A 296 6.83 19.21 37.93
N ASP A 297 6.73 18.74 36.67
CA ASP A 297 7.74 17.92 36.01
C ASP A 297 9.07 18.72 35.96
N GLN A 298 9.92 18.49 36.96
CA GLN A 298 11.35 18.72 36.82
C GLN A 298 11.94 17.54 36.05
N GLU A 299 11.80 17.49 34.75
CA GLU A 299 12.70 16.73 33.90
C GLU A 299 13.83 17.63 33.47
N GLY A 300 14.95 17.36 34.04
CA GLY A 300 16.23 17.93 34.12
C GLY A 300 16.86 18.27 32.76
N ASP A 301 17.23 19.53 32.67
CA ASP A 301 18.43 19.93 31.91
C ASP A 301 19.65 19.60 32.81
N SER A 302 20.18 18.40 32.64
CA SER A 302 21.52 18.06 33.09
C SER A 302 22.48 18.17 31.92
N GLU A 303 22.80 19.38 31.51
CA GLU A 303 24.04 19.64 30.81
C GLU A 303 25.18 19.63 31.84
N SER A 304 25.95 18.55 31.78
CA SER A 304 27.22 18.41 32.49
C SER A 304 28.24 19.40 31.93
N ASN A 305 28.46 20.45 32.66
CA ASN A 305 29.61 21.32 32.48
C ASN A 305 30.80 20.73 33.22
N SER A 306 31.68 20.01 32.55
CA SER A 306 32.99 19.61 33.07
C SER A 306 34.05 20.48 32.45
N SER A 307 34.38 21.58 33.11
CA SER A 307 35.62 22.31 32.87
C SER A 307 36.61 21.97 33.97
N THR A 308 37.64 21.39 33.55
CA THR A 308 39.03 21.22 34.05
C THR A 308 39.55 22.25 35.06
N PRO A 309 40.66 21.91 35.82
CA PRO A 309 41.94 22.48 35.37
C PRO A 309 42.94 21.42 34.88
#